data_d51049154491efcf78f2427e32404b93
#
_entry.id   d51049154491efcf78f2427e32404b93
#
_cell.length_a   1.000
_cell.length_b   1.000
_cell.length_c   1.000
_cell.angle_alpha   90.00
_cell.angle_beta   90.00
_cell.angle_gamma   90.00
#
_symmetry.space_group_name_H-M   'P 1'
#
loop_
_entity.id
_entity.type
_entity.pdbx_description
1 polymer ?
#
loop_
_entity_poly.entity_id
_entity_poly.type
_entity_poly.pdbx_seq_one_letter_code
_entity_poly.pdbx_strand_id
1 'polypeptide(L)'
;MTKPNRTPEAELLRRVEVRLLVPEERERFDELLEQEHYLGSARVGGQSLRYVAEVDGQWVALLTFSGAAPHTKAREHKIRWTPRQRARRLGWVVNNSRFLVLPERQRYPNLASRVLALALKRLSVDWQAHWGHPVLLVESYVDESKYRGTCYRACGFEAVGLTAGYGRSSRDYYFAHGQPKQLYLRELRRRAIGILRQGRLLADLAEHEEKISGPCPLRASHLHSVLEVFRQFKDKRRGHGLRHPQPFVLACAAVAMLMGAGGYEAFEDECRKLTQRQLRALGCRPDPKTGRYRAPSDSTFFRVLNGLDAAEFDLRIGQWMMAQEISILQALAVDGKCLRGSARTDGKPLQLLSAVSHRLRLTVAQEPLQEKSNEIPAIKPLLRKLPQAALEGSLITADALHCQQETAAFITQELGADYLLGLKGNQSGVLERAQIKLPQKFFPP
;
A
#
# COMPACT_ATOMS: atom_id res chain seq x y z
N MET A 1 35.39 -49.25 -9.59
CA MET A 1 35.18 -47.91 -8.96
C MET A 1 34.07 -48.02 -7.93
N THR A 2 34.43 -48.13 -6.67
CA THR A 2 33.51 -48.20 -5.52
C THR A 2 32.79 -46.86 -5.36
N LYS A 3 31.44 -46.85 -5.41
CA LYS A 3 30.62 -45.65 -5.13
C LYS A 3 31.00 -45.12 -3.74
N PRO A 4 31.25 -43.79 -3.58
CA PRO A 4 31.61 -43.25 -2.26
C PRO A 4 30.47 -43.55 -1.28
N ASN A 5 30.86 -44.02 -0.10
CA ASN A 5 29.96 -44.36 1.00
C ASN A 5 29.19 -43.11 1.42
N ARG A 6 27.88 -43.04 1.06
CA ARG A 6 27.05 -41.85 1.27
C ARG A 6 26.57 -41.83 2.70
N THR A 7 26.73 -40.68 3.36
CA THR A 7 26.14 -40.47 4.68
C THR A 7 24.60 -40.58 4.63
N PRO A 8 23.94 -41.06 5.70
CA PRO A 8 22.46 -41.16 5.77
C PRO A 8 21.76 -39.83 5.44
N GLU A 9 22.38 -38.69 5.78
CA GLU A 9 21.91 -37.37 5.45
C GLU A 9 21.91 -37.13 3.92
N ALA A 10 23.01 -37.44 3.24
CA ALA A 10 23.12 -37.22 1.80
C ALA A 10 22.09 -38.03 0.99
N GLU A 11 21.73 -39.20 1.47
CA GLU A 11 20.70 -40.03 0.90
C GLU A 11 19.29 -39.43 1.11
N LEU A 12 18.97 -39.03 2.35
CA LEU A 12 17.73 -38.36 2.67
C LEU A 12 17.55 -37.06 1.85
N LEU A 13 18.57 -36.21 1.80
CA LEU A 13 18.51 -34.95 1.08
C LEU A 13 18.20 -35.07 -0.42
N ARG A 14 18.57 -36.19 -1.04
CA ARG A 14 18.25 -36.48 -2.46
C ARG A 14 16.78 -36.81 -2.68
N ARG A 15 16.16 -37.44 -1.70
CA ARG A 15 14.76 -37.89 -1.74
C ARG A 15 13.77 -36.81 -1.32
N VAL A 16 14.29 -35.66 -0.87
CA VAL A 16 13.43 -34.50 -0.51
C VAL A 16 12.74 -33.96 -1.75
N GLU A 17 11.43 -33.94 -1.71
CA GLU A 17 10.54 -33.32 -2.68
C GLU A 17 9.79 -32.15 -2.04
N VAL A 18 9.48 -31.12 -2.83
CA VAL A 18 8.71 -29.95 -2.36
C VAL A 18 7.57 -29.72 -3.33
N ARG A 19 6.37 -29.66 -2.81
CA ARG A 19 5.15 -29.40 -3.57
C ARG A 19 4.25 -28.35 -2.92
N LEU A 20 3.30 -27.82 -3.70
CA LEU A 20 2.23 -27.01 -3.12
C LEU A 20 1.36 -27.88 -2.20
N LEU A 21 0.87 -27.25 -1.14
CA LEU A 21 -0.14 -27.83 -0.26
C LEU A 21 -1.46 -27.97 -1.03
N VAL A 22 -2.09 -29.13 -0.93
CA VAL A 22 -3.44 -29.32 -1.46
C VAL A 22 -4.49 -28.92 -0.41
N PRO A 23 -5.72 -28.52 -0.83
CA PRO A 23 -6.73 -27.99 0.10
C PRO A 23 -7.07 -28.92 1.26
N GLU A 24 -7.10 -30.22 1.02
CA GLU A 24 -7.47 -31.27 1.98
C GLU A 24 -6.44 -31.40 3.13
N GLU A 25 -5.21 -30.99 2.89
CA GLU A 25 -4.12 -31.08 3.86
C GLU A 25 -4.01 -29.82 4.76
N ARG A 26 -4.86 -28.82 4.51
CA ARG A 26 -4.72 -27.50 5.11
C ARG A 26 -4.83 -27.52 6.63
N GLU A 27 -5.78 -28.25 7.17
CA GLU A 27 -6.01 -28.37 8.60
C GLU A 27 -4.75 -28.90 9.31
N ARG A 28 -4.24 -30.03 8.85
CA ARG A 28 -2.99 -30.61 9.37
C ARG A 28 -1.79 -29.67 9.28
N PHE A 29 -1.70 -28.92 8.16
CA PHE A 29 -0.61 -27.97 7.96
C PHE A 29 -0.69 -26.81 8.97
N ASP A 30 -1.89 -26.27 9.17
CA ASP A 30 -2.10 -25.13 10.05
C ASP A 30 -1.90 -25.59 11.53
N GLU A 31 -2.38 -26.75 11.94
CA GLU A 31 -2.17 -27.35 13.27
C GLU A 31 -0.67 -27.52 13.58
N LEU A 32 0.11 -28.09 12.67
CA LEU A 32 1.55 -28.27 12.87
C LEU A 32 2.29 -26.94 13.01
N LEU A 33 1.90 -25.90 12.28
CA LEU A 33 2.47 -24.57 12.45
C LEU A 33 2.07 -23.94 13.79
N GLU A 34 0.87 -24.15 14.27
CA GLU A 34 0.41 -23.63 15.56
C GLU A 34 1.10 -24.32 16.75
N GLN A 35 1.32 -25.61 16.65
CA GLN A 35 1.94 -26.40 17.70
C GLN A 35 3.48 -26.29 17.74
N GLU A 36 4.13 -26.37 16.58
CA GLU A 36 5.58 -26.59 16.48
C GLU A 36 6.35 -25.33 16.01
N HIS A 37 5.69 -24.35 15.39
CA HIS A 37 6.40 -23.16 14.95
C HIS A 37 6.48 -22.12 16.06
N TYR A 38 7.64 -21.50 16.27
CA TYR A 38 7.92 -20.53 17.35
C TYR A 38 6.97 -19.31 17.41
N LEU A 39 6.25 -19.01 16.34
CA LEU A 39 5.23 -17.94 16.32
C LEU A 39 3.85 -18.45 16.76
N GLY A 40 3.64 -19.75 16.92
CA GLY A 40 2.38 -20.33 17.36
C GLY A 40 1.16 -19.92 16.51
N SER A 41 1.36 -19.69 15.21
CA SER A 41 0.28 -19.22 14.33
C SER A 41 0.55 -19.56 12.87
N ALA A 42 -0.42 -20.18 12.22
CA ALA A 42 -0.44 -20.43 10.79
C ALA A 42 -0.99 -19.24 9.97
N ARG A 43 -1.60 -18.25 10.63
CA ARG A 43 -2.26 -17.12 9.95
C ARG A 43 -1.27 -16.23 9.23
N VAL A 44 -1.57 -15.95 7.95
CA VAL A 44 -0.88 -14.96 7.11
C VAL A 44 -1.92 -14.18 6.33
N GLY A 45 -1.71 -12.87 6.19
CA GLY A 45 -2.63 -12.00 5.45
C GLY A 45 -2.27 -11.90 3.96
N GLY A 46 -3.28 -11.69 3.12
CA GLY A 46 -3.10 -11.42 1.70
C GLY A 46 -2.72 -12.64 0.86
N GLN A 47 -2.07 -12.38 -0.28
CA GLN A 47 -1.60 -13.43 -1.18
C GLN A 47 -0.58 -14.34 -0.47
N SER A 48 -0.76 -15.65 -0.56
CA SER A 48 0.19 -16.61 0.04
C SER A 48 0.18 -17.94 -0.71
N LEU A 49 1.33 -18.64 -0.65
CA LEU A 49 1.46 -20.03 -1.08
C LEU A 49 2.06 -20.85 0.06
N ARG A 50 1.55 -22.05 0.22
CA ARG A 50 2.02 -23.02 1.20
C ARG A 50 2.67 -24.19 0.52
N TYR A 51 3.79 -24.63 1.05
CA TYR A 51 4.55 -25.75 0.53
C TYR A 51 4.76 -26.79 1.61
N VAL A 52 4.68 -28.04 1.22
CA VAL A 52 5.07 -29.19 2.01
C VAL A 52 6.36 -29.77 1.40
N ALA A 53 7.34 -30.03 2.25
CA ALA A 53 8.49 -30.85 1.90
C ALA A 53 8.28 -32.26 2.46
N GLU A 54 8.52 -33.26 1.63
CA GLU A 54 8.33 -34.65 2.02
C GLU A 54 9.46 -35.56 1.55
N VAL A 55 9.60 -36.69 2.24
CA VAL A 55 10.50 -37.80 1.90
C VAL A 55 9.66 -39.06 1.98
N ASP A 56 9.55 -39.79 0.88
CA ASP A 56 8.74 -41.00 0.77
C ASP A 56 7.29 -40.82 1.28
N GLY A 57 6.67 -39.71 0.91
CA GLY A 57 5.31 -39.36 1.31
C GLY A 57 5.16 -38.88 2.77
N GLN A 58 6.24 -38.84 3.54
CA GLN A 58 6.21 -38.31 4.92
C GLN A 58 6.66 -36.84 4.95
N TRP A 59 5.89 -36.00 5.59
CA TRP A 59 6.21 -34.58 5.75
C TRP A 59 7.48 -34.40 6.58
N VAL A 60 8.38 -33.55 6.14
CA VAL A 60 9.65 -33.25 6.83
C VAL A 60 9.80 -31.75 7.13
N ALA A 61 9.16 -30.89 6.35
CA ALA A 61 9.16 -29.45 6.61
C ALA A 61 7.96 -28.75 5.94
N LEU A 62 7.61 -27.58 6.48
CA LEU A 62 6.53 -26.73 6.02
C LEU A 62 7.06 -25.33 5.73
N LEU A 63 6.60 -24.71 4.61
CA LEU A 63 6.95 -23.34 4.28
C LEU A 63 5.69 -22.57 3.87
N THR A 64 5.63 -21.31 4.27
CA THR A 64 4.65 -20.36 3.76
C THR A 64 5.37 -19.14 3.21
N PHE A 65 5.05 -18.79 1.97
CA PHE A 65 5.41 -17.52 1.38
C PHE A 65 4.18 -16.64 1.31
N SER A 66 4.30 -15.37 1.69
CA SER A 66 3.20 -14.41 1.69
C SER A 66 3.63 -13.08 1.10
N GLY A 67 2.70 -12.19 0.81
CA GLY A 67 3.02 -10.83 0.39
C GLY A 67 3.94 -10.13 1.38
N ALA A 68 4.86 -9.30 0.89
CA ALA A 68 5.81 -8.56 1.69
C ALA A 68 5.13 -7.50 2.59
N ALA A 69 5.74 -7.18 3.71
CA ALA A 69 5.29 -6.09 4.57
C ALA A 69 5.26 -4.75 3.80
N PRO A 70 4.24 -3.90 3.98
CA PRO A 70 4.10 -2.65 3.23
C PRO A 70 5.31 -1.73 3.32
N HIS A 71 5.96 -1.69 4.47
CA HIS A 71 7.12 -0.83 4.72
C HIS A 71 8.15 -1.51 5.62
N THR A 72 9.41 -1.58 5.17
CA THR A 72 10.55 -2.10 5.95
C THR A 72 11.79 -1.26 5.63
N LYS A 73 12.26 -0.46 6.58
CA LYS A 73 13.37 0.49 6.36
C LYS A 73 14.60 -0.14 5.71
N ALA A 74 15.04 -1.31 6.19
CA ALA A 74 16.21 -2.00 5.66
C ALA A 74 16.03 -2.41 4.20
N ARG A 75 14.85 -2.92 3.80
CA ARG A 75 14.53 -3.23 2.41
C ARG A 75 14.50 -1.98 1.55
N GLU A 76 13.82 -0.91 2.00
CA GLU A 76 13.72 0.35 1.27
C GLU A 76 15.11 0.93 1.01
N HIS A 77 15.99 0.90 2.03
CA HIS A 77 17.37 1.37 1.89
C HIS A 77 18.18 0.53 0.90
N LYS A 78 17.98 -0.79 0.88
CA LYS A 78 18.68 -1.70 -0.05
C LYS A 78 18.21 -1.52 -1.49
N ILE A 79 16.88 -1.47 -1.72
CA ILE A 79 16.30 -1.36 -3.08
C ILE A 79 16.45 0.06 -3.63
N ARG A 80 16.27 1.09 -2.79
CA ARG A 80 16.30 2.52 -3.15
C ARG A 80 15.25 2.88 -4.21
N TRP A 81 14.11 2.24 -4.17
CA TRP A 81 12.97 2.60 -5.00
C TRP A 81 12.23 3.84 -4.47
N THR A 82 11.54 4.53 -5.35
CA THR A 82 10.66 5.62 -4.93
C THR A 82 9.38 5.08 -4.27
N PRO A 83 8.67 5.89 -3.46
CA PRO A 83 7.37 5.49 -2.90
C PRO A 83 6.38 5.00 -3.96
N ARG A 84 6.39 5.62 -5.15
CA ARG A 84 5.56 5.23 -6.30
C ARG A 84 5.96 3.86 -6.85
N GLN A 85 7.25 3.61 -7.03
CA GLN A 85 7.75 2.30 -7.49
C GLN A 85 7.41 1.21 -6.45
N ARG A 86 7.60 1.49 -5.17
CA ARG A 86 7.20 0.57 -4.10
C ARG A 86 5.71 0.23 -4.18
N ALA A 87 4.84 1.24 -4.25
CA ALA A 87 3.40 1.02 -4.31
C ALA A 87 2.97 0.13 -5.49
N ARG A 88 3.67 0.21 -6.62
CA ARG A 88 3.37 -0.57 -7.82
C ARG A 88 4.02 -1.95 -7.86
N ARG A 89 5.19 -2.11 -7.21
CA ARG A 89 6.06 -3.29 -7.36
C ARG A 89 6.21 -4.12 -6.10
N LEU A 90 5.60 -3.69 -4.98
CA LEU A 90 5.68 -4.42 -3.72
C LEU A 90 5.13 -5.84 -3.85
N GLY A 91 4.12 -6.07 -4.68
CA GLY A 91 3.57 -7.40 -4.97
C GLY A 91 4.57 -8.36 -5.61
N TRP A 92 5.68 -7.86 -6.18
CA TRP A 92 6.77 -8.70 -6.72
C TRP A 92 7.81 -9.08 -5.68
N VAL A 93 7.60 -8.69 -4.43
CA VAL A 93 8.40 -9.08 -3.27
C VAL A 93 7.54 -9.96 -2.38
N VAL A 94 8.03 -11.12 -2.02
CA VAL A 94 7.35 -12.04 -1.11
C VAL A 94 8.19 -12.31 0.12
N ASN A 95 7.52 -12.63 1.21
CA ASN A 95 8.13 -12.96 2.49
C ASN A 95 7.99 -14.46 2.77
N ASN A 96 9.11 -15.13 3.06
CA ASN A 96 9.05 -16.44 3.70
C ASN A 96 8.59 -16.24 5.15
N SER A 97 7.28 -16.25 5.35
CA SER A 97 6.63 -15.87 6.61
C SER A 97 6.57 -16.99 7.63
N ARG A 98 6.63 -18.25 7.20
CA ARG A 98 6.73 -19.44 8.04
C ARG A 98 7.70 -20.43 7.42
N PHE A 99 8.57 -20.97 8.26
CA PHE A 99 9.44 -22.06 7.88
C PHE A 99 9.65 -22.96 9.10
N LEU A 100 9.16 -24.18 9.02
CA LEU A 100 9.23 -25.19 10.07
C LEU A 100 9.88 -26.45 9.51
N VAL A 101 10.97 -26.89 10.09
CA VAL A 101 11.48 -28.27 9.94
C VAL A 101 10.90 -29.07 11.11
N LEU A 102 10.21 -30.17 10.82
CA LEU A 102 9.55 -30.95 11.84
C LEU A 102 10.58 -31.49 12.89
N PRO A 103 10.22 -31.56 14.18
CA PRO A 103 11.18 -31.84 15.27
C PRO A 103 12.01 -33.11 15.07
N GLU A 104 11.40 -34.20 14.65
CA GLU A 104 12.08 -35.47 14.42
C GLU A 104 13.12 -35.42 13.27
N ARG A 105 13.04 -34.40 12.43
CA ARG A 105 13.92 -34.20 11.26
C ARG A 105 15.00 -33.15 11.49
N GLN A 106 14.97 -32.41 12.60
CA GLN A 106 15.94 -31.34 12.89
C GLN A 106 17.38 -31.83 13.08
N ARG A 107 17.58 -33.13 13.31
CA ARG A 107 18.90 -33.77 13.37
C ARG A 107 19.71 -33.71 12.06
N TYR A 108 19.07 -33.35 10.95
CA TYR A 108 19.74 -33.23 9.64
C TYR A 108 20.09 -31.77 9.36
N PRO A 109 21.35 -31.31 9.58
CA PRO A 109 21.68 -29.88 9.56
C PRO A 109 21.45 -29.19 8.22
N ASN A 110 21.54 -29.93 7.09
CA ASN A 110 21.38 -29.36 5.77
C ASN A 110 19.92 -29.48 5.20
N LEU A 111 19.01 -30.11 5.93
CA LEU A 111 17.64 -30.31 5.49
C LEU A 111 16.91 -29.00 5.24
N ALA A 112 17.01 -28.02 6.15
CA ALA A 112 16.41 -26.71 5.99
C ALA A 112 16.89 -26.00 4.71
N SER A 113 18.21 -25.99 4.47
CA SER A 113 18.77 -25.38 3.25
C SER A 113 18.31 -26.09 1.98
N ARG A 114 18.23 -27.43 2.00
CA ARG A 114 17.76 -28.22 0.87
C ARG A 114 16.31 -27.95 0.53
N VAL A 115 15.44 -27.96 1.54
CA VAL A 115 14.00 -27.68 1.40
C VAL A 115 13.78 -26.27 0.88
N LEU A 116 14.43 -25.27 1.49
CA LEU A 116 14.33 -23.88 1.05
C LEU A 116 14.80 -23.71 -0.40
N ALA A 117 15.92 -24.31 -0.78
CA ALA A 117 16.44 -24.25 -2.14
C ALA A 117 15.47 -24.84 -3.17
N LEU A 118 14.82 -25.96 -2.85
CA LEU A 118 13.80 -26.57 -3.72
C LEU A 118 12.54 -25.71 -3.84
N ALA A 119 12.05 -25.15 -2.73
CA ALA A 119 10.91 -24.25 -2.74
C ALA A 119 11.19 -23.00 -3.58
N LEU A 120 12.37 -22.39 -3.43
CA LEU A 120 12.76 -21.17 -4.18
C LEU A 120 12.88 -21.41 -5.70
N LYS A 121 13.25 -22.62 -6.14
CA LYS A 121 13.33 -22.95 -7.56
C LYS A 121 11.97 -22.87 -8.27
N ARG A 122 10.92 -23.22 -7.58
CA ARG A 122 9.56 -23.25 -8.14
C ARG A 122 8.70 -22.04 -7.80
N LEU A 123 9.06 -21.30 -6.72
CA LEU A 123 8.25 -20.23 -6.15
C LEU A 123 7.75 -19.21 -7.18
N SER A 124 8.60 -18.73 -8.08
CA SER A 124 8.22 -17.69 -9.07
C SER A 124 7.21 -18.22 -10.07
N VAL A 125 7.36 -19.46 -10.50
CA VAL A 125 6.43 -20.12 -11.45
C VAL A 125 5.09 -20.40 -10.78
N ASP A 126 5.11 -20.99 -9.60
CA ASP A 126 3.89 -21.30 -8.83
C ASP A 126 3.12 -20.03 -8.46
N TRP A 127 3.86 -18.96 -8.07
CA TRP A 127 3.25 -17.69 -7.72
C TRP A 127 2.57 -17.04 -8.91
N GLN A 128 3.24 -17.03 -10.06
CA GLN A 128 2.66 -16.50 -11.28
C GLN A 128 1.45 -17.30 -11.76
N ALA A 129 1.51 -18.62 -11.66
CA ALA A 129 0.38 -19.49 -12.02
C ALA A 129 -0.84 -19.25 -11.12
N HIS A 130 -0.62 -19.02 -9.82
CA HIS A 130 -1.70 -18.86 -8.84
C HIS A 130 -2.23 -17.42 -8.74
N TRP A 131 -1.33 -16.42 -8.77
CA TRP A 131 -1.66 -15.00 -8.52
C TRP A 131 -1.59 -14.11 -9.77
N GLY A 132 -1.14 -14.62 -10.91
CA GLY A 132 -1.13 -13.91 -12.19
C GLY A 132 -0.03 -12.85 -12.35
N HIS A 133 0.94 -12.78 -11.44
CA HIS A 133 2.06 -11.84 -11.52
C HIS A 133 3.38 -12.44 -11.04
N PRO A 134 4.53 -11.95 -11.53
CA PRO A 134 5.83 -12.49 -11.18
C PRO A 134 6.26 -12.14 -9.76
N VAL A 135 7.18 -12.92 -9.20
CA VAL A 135 7.95 -12.61 -7.99
C VAL A 135 9.41 -12.45 -8.38
N LEU A 136 10.01 -11.35 -7.98
CA LEU A 136 11.39 -11.01 -8.31
C LEU A 136 12.33 -11.12 -7.11
N LEU A 137 11.82 -10.91 -5.91
CA LEU A 137 12.60 -10.84 -4.67
C LEU A 137 11.90 -11.61 -3.55
N VAL A 138 12.67 -12.33 -2.76
CA VAL A 138 12.20 -12.98 -1.52
C VAL A 138 12.87 -12.33 -0.33
N GLU A 139 12.08 -12.06 0.70
CA GLU A 139 12.57 -11.61 2.00
C GLU A 139 12.25 -12.63 3.11
N SER A 140 13.00 -12.58 4.20
CA SER A 140 12.68 -13.29 5.43
C SER A 140 13.20 -12.53 6.64
N TYR A 141 12.46 -12.60 7.75
CA TYR A 141 12.77 -11.95 9.02
C TYR A 141 13.19 -13.00 10.03
N VAL A 142 14.48 -13.01 10.40
CA VAL A 142 15.06 -13.98 11.31
C VAL A 142 15.28 -13.33 12.68
N ASP A 143 14.76 -13.96 13.70
CA ASP A 143 15.05 -13.65 15.11
C ASP A 143 16.41 -14.27 15.48
N GLU A 144 17.45 -13.43 15.54
CA GLU A 144 18.82 -13.88 15.80
C GLU A 144 19.03 -14.40 17.24
N SER A 145 18.09 -14.09 18.15
CA SER A 145 18.12 -14.69 19.50
C SER A 145 17.78 -16.19 19.48
N LYS A 146 17.08 -16.66 18.46
CA LYS A 146 16.63 -18.04 18.29
C LYS A 146 17.32 -18.78 17.15
N TYR A 147 17.63 -18.09 16.05
CA TYR A 147 18.10 -18.71 14.82
C TYR A 147 19.25 -17.93 14.19
N ARG A 148 20.29 -18.61 13.75
CA ARG A 148 21.47 -18.00 13.11
C ARG A 148 21.26 -17.62 11.63
N GLY A 149 20.12 -17.93 11.02
CA GLY A 149 19.85 -17.67 9.62
C GLY A 149 20.71 -18.45 8.62
N THR A 150 21.35 -19.56 9.06
CA THR A 150 22.31 -20.34 8.27
C THR A 150 21.72 -20.88 6.99
N CYS A 151 20.48 -21.41 7.02
CA CYS A 151 19.79 -21.92 5.84
C CYS A 151 19.54 -20.83 4.79
N TYR A 152 19.24 -19.60 5.21
CA TYR A 152 19.06 -18.47 4.29
C TYR A 152 20.38 -18.10 3.62
N ARG A 153 21.48 -17.96 4.38
CA ARG A 153 22.82 -17.71 3.81
C ARG A 153 23.24 -18.80 2.86
N ALA A 154 23.07 -20.06 3.22
CA ALA A 154 23.37 -21.21 2.35
C ALA A 154 22.54 -21.21 1.05
N CYS A 155 21.33 -20.62 1.09
CA CYS A 155 20.49 -20.44 -0.09
C CYS A 155 20.72 -19.08 -0.81
N GLY A 156 21.81 -18.37 -0.53
CA GLY A 156 22.19 -17.14 -1.25
C GLY A 156 21.36 -15.90 -0.88
N PHE A 157 20.79 -15.86 0.32
CA PHE A 157 20.23 -14.64 0.86
C PHE A 157 21.32 -13.75 1.46
N GLU A 158 21.19 -12.45 1.25
CA GLU A 158 22.04 -11.41 1.85
C GLU A 158 21.36 -10.83 3.09
N ALA A 159 22.08 -10.68 4.18
CA ALA A 159 21.64 -9.94 5.37
C ALA A 159 21.75 -8.43 5.08
N VAL A 160 20.61 -7.72 5.13
CA VAL A 160 20.55 -6.31 4.69
C VAL A 160 20.31 -5.31 5.81
N GLY A 161 20.03 -5.77 7.02
CA GLY A 161 19.87 -4.92 8.20
C GLY A 161 18.77 -5.40 9.15
N LEU A 162 18.67 -4.71 10.28
CA LEU A 162 17.70 -5.03 11.32
C LEU A 162 16.38 -4.29 11.11
N THR A 163 15.28 -4.90 11.53
CA THR A 163 13.99 -4.24 11.66
C THR A 163 13.97 -3.33 12.89
N ALA A 164 13.05 -2.40 12.94
CA ALA A 164 12.95 -1.45 14.07
C ALA A 164 12.26 -2.05 15.33
N GLY A 165 11.97 -3.36 15.36
CA GLY A 165 11.36 -4.02 16.53
C GLY A 165 9.90 -3.63 16.76
N TYR A 166 9.15 -3.31 15.71
CA TYR A 166 7.72 -3.02 15.78
C TYR A 166 6.90 -4.17 15.21
N GLY A 167 5.84 -4.54 15.91
CA GLY A 167 4.76 -5.41 15.42
C GLY A 167 3.56 -4.60 14.98
N ARG A 168 2.74 -5.18 14.10
CA ARG A 168 1.48 -4.59 13.65
C ARG A 168 0.32 -5.29 14.38
N SER A 169 -0.46 -4.54 15.15
CA SER A 169 -1.65 -5.07 15.84
C SER A 169 -2.91 -4.96 14.98
N SER A 170 -3.03 -3.88 14.19
CA SER A 170 -4.12 -3.68 13.23
C SER A 170 -3.64 -2.85 12.04
N ARG A 171 -4.54 -2.50 11.12
CA ARG A 171 -4.17 -1.80 9.87
C ARG A 171 -3.32 -0.56 10.10
N ASP A 172 -3.60 0.21 11.13
CA ASP A 172 -2.95 1.50 11.39
C ASP A 172 -2.24 1.58 12.76
N TYR A 173 -2.24 0.47 13.52
CA TYR A 173 -1.63 0.44 14.85
C TYR A 173 -0.41 -0.47 14.89
N TYR A 174 0.70 0.11 15.37
CA TYR A 174 1.97 -0.57 15.59
C TYR A 174 2.32 -0.50 17.07
N PHE A 175 2.85 -1.58 17.61
CA PHE A 175 3.39 -1.63 18.96
C PHE A 175 4.89 -1.96 18.91
N ALA A 176 5.67 -1.37 19.80
CA ALA A 176 7.08 -1.69 19.95
C ALA A 176 7.20 -2.98 20.78
N HIS A 177 7.73 -4.05 20.19
CA HIS A 177 8.00 -5.29 20.91
C HIS A 177 9.49 -5.40 21.30
N GLY A 178 10.35 -4.45 20.90
CA GLY A 178 11.75 -4.37 21.30
C GLY A 178 12.67 -5.49 20.78
N GLN A 179 12.19 -6.35 19.89
CA GLN A 179 12.95 -7.47 19.33
C GLN A 179 13.19 -7.26 17.85
N PRO A 180 14.29 -6.58 17.46
CA PRO A 180 14.64 -6.42 16.05
C PRO A 180 14.96 -7.77 15.43
N LYS A 181 14.53 -7.97 14.19
CA LYS A 181 14.83 -9.17 13.40
C LYS A 181 15.78 -8.83 12.28
N GLN A 182 16.70 -9.73 11.98
CA GLN A 182 17.57 -9.60 10.82
C GLN A 182 16.76 -9.85 9.55
N LEU A 183 16.78 -8.88 8.64
CA LEU A 183 16.19 -9.02 7.32
C LEU A 183 17.18 -9.67 6.37
N TYR A 184 16.74 -10.72 5.72
CA TYR A 184 17.44 -11.41 4.66
C TYR A 184 16.72 -11.18 3.33
N LEU A 185 17.43 -10.88 2.25
CA LEU A 185 16.91 -10.72 0.90
C LEU A 185 17.60 -11.65 -0.08
N ARG A 186 16.83 -12.19 -1.04
CA ARG A 186 17.37 -12.95 -2.17
C ARG A 186 16.69 -12.58 -3.47
N GLU A 187 17.46 -12.32 -4.51
CA GLU A 187 16.96 -12.14 -5.85
C GLU A 187 16.57 -13.50 -6.46
N LEU A 188 15.33 -13.62 -6.96
CA LEU A 188 14.86 -14.78 -7.74
C LEU A 188 15.13 -14.59 -9.23
N ARG A 189 15.14 -13.35 -9.69
CA ARG A 189 15.52 -12.95 -11.04
C ARG A 189 16.82 -12.15 -10.97
N ARG A 190 17.77 -12.43 -11.86
CA ARG A 190 19.03 -11.68 -11.93
C ARG A 190 18.79 -10.19 -12.00
N ARG A 191 19.46 -9.41 -11.15
CA ARG A 191 19.31 -7.95 -11.01
C ARG A 191 17.92 -7.48 -10.59
N ALA A 192 17.16 -8.29 -9.83
CA ALA A 192 15.82 -7.95 -9.38
C ALA A 192 15.77 -6.61 -8.64
N ILE A 193 16.72 -6.33 -7.74
CA ILE A 193 16.83 -5.05 -7.04
C ILE A 193 16.98 -3.88 -8.03
N GLY A 194 17.81 -4.05 -9.07
CA GLY A 194 17.96 -3.07 -10.14
C GLY A 194 16.64 -2.84 -10.89
N ILE A 195 15.93 -3.91 -11.24
CA ILE A 195 14.64 -3.88 -11.93
C ILE A 195 13.59 -3.15 -11.08
N LEU A 196 13.51 -3.44 -9.79
CA LEU A 196 12.53 -2.85 -8.87
C LEU A 196 12.68 -1.31 -8.77
N ARG A 197 13.86 -0.75 -8.98
CA ARG A 197 14.12 0.70 -8.95
C ARG A 197 14.20 1.39 -10.31
N GLN A 198 14.15 0.64 -11.43
CA GLN A 198 14.21 1.23 -12.77
C GLN A 198 13.00 2.12 -13.06
N GLY A 199 13.25 3.25 -13.74
CA GLY A 199 12.18 4.15 -14.18
C GLY A 199 11.30 3.52 -15.27
N ARG A 200 11.92 2.71 -16.17
CA ARG A 200 11.25 2.02 -17.28
C ARG A 200 11.52 0.52 -17.16
N LEU A 201 10.46 -0.27 -17.15
CA LEU A 201 10.51 -1.73 -17.10
C LEU A 201 10.65 -2.34 -18.49
N LEU A 202 11.12 -3.59 -18.53
CA LEU A 202 11.03 -4.43 -19.72
C LEU A 202 9.55 -4.75 -20.01
N ALA A 203 9.22 -5.05 -21.27
CA ALA A 203 7.84 -5.21 -21.71
C ALA A 203 7.07 -6.29 -20.92
N ASP A 204 7.70 -7.41 -20.60
CA ASP A 204 7.13 -8.50 -19.82
C ASP A 204 6.70 -8.10 -18.41
N LEU A 205 7.44 -7.18 -17.78
CA LEU A 205 7.14 -6.67 -16.45
C LEU A 205 6.25 -5.43 -16.47
N ALA A 206 6.35 -4.61 -17.52
CA ALA A 206 5.52 -3.41 -17.66
C ALA A 206 4.03 -3.79 -17.72
N GLU A 207 3.68 -4.83 -18.47
CA GLU A 207 2.31 -5.34 -18.55
C GLU A 207 1.77 -5.76 -17.17
N HIS A 208 2.59 -6.41 -16.35
CA HIS A 208 2.19 -6.80 -14.98
C HIS A 208 2.08 -5.60 -14.04
N GLU A 209 2.95 -4.59 -14.18
CA GLU A 209 2.86 -3.35 -13.39
C GLU A 209 1.55 -2.61 -13.69
N GLU A 210 1.14 -2.53 -14.94
CA GLU A 210 -0.12 -1.93 -15.35
C GLU A 210 -1.34 -2.69 -14.81
N LYS A 211 -1.32 -4.02 -14.86
CA LYS A 211 -2.39 -4.87 -14.30
C LYS A 211 -2.57 -4.67 -12.78
N ILE A 212 -1.46 -4.57 -12.04
CA ILE A 212 -1.51 -4.39 -10.58
C ILE A 212 -1.94 -2.98 -10.19
N SER A 213 -1.45 -1.97 -10.90
CA SER A 213 -1.72 -0.56 -10.55
C SER A 213 -3.01 -0.03 -11.17
N GLY A 214 -3.55 -0.69 -12.17
CA GLY A 214 -4.54 -0.15 -13.08
C GLY A 214 -3.97 1.00 -13.93
N PRO A 215 -4.63 1.42 -14.98
CA PRO A 215 -4.26 2.61 -15.73
C PRO A 215 -4.27 3.84 -14.81
N CYS A 216 -3.26 4.69 -14.92
CA CYS A 216 -3.31 5.99 -14.24
C CYS A 216 -4.48 6.79 -14.83
N PRO A 217 -5.50 7.17 -14.04
CA PRO A 217 -6.67 7.86 -14.57
C PRO A 217 -6.33 9.26 -15.10
N LEU A 218 -5.21 9.85 -14.61
CA LEU A 218 -4.75 11.17 -15.03
C LEU A 218 -3.68 11.06 -16.10
N ARG A 219 -3.92 11.67 -17.26
CA ARG A 219 -2.98 11.80 -18.37
C ARG A 219 -2.25 13.15 -18.30
N ALA A 220 -1.12 13.28 -18.99
CA ALA A 220 -0.38 14.54 -19.07
C ALA A 220 -1.24 15.71 -19.61
N SER A 221 -2.17 15.43 -20.52
CA SER A 221 -3.15 16.42 -21.01
C SER A 221 -4.05 16.98 -19.92
N HIS A 222 -4.37 16.20 -18.89
CA HIS A 222 -5.18 16.65 -17.76
C HIS A 222 -4.48 17.68 -16.89
N LEU A 223 -3.15 17.68 -16.83
CA LEU A 223 -2.38 18.68 -16.09
C LEU A 223 -2.58 20.11 -16.64
N HIS A 224 -2.81 20.26 -17.93
CA HIS A 224 -3.13 21.57 -18.50
C HIS A 224 -4.47 22.07 -17.99
N SER A 225 -5.48 21.24 -17.89
CA SER A 225 -6.80 21.63 -17.40
C SER A 225 -6.82 21.99 -15.91
N VAL A 226 -5.92 21.41 -15.07
CA VAL A 226 -5.82 21.82 -13.67
C VAL A 226 -5.24 23.24 -13.51
N LEU A 227 -4.40 23.69 -14.44
CA LEU A 227 -3.91 25.08 -14.44
C LEU A 227 -5.06 26.07 -14.66
N GLU A 228 -6.06 25.71 -15.48
CA GLU A 228 -7.26 26.53 -15.66
C GLU A 228 -8.07 26.62 -14.36
N VAL A 229 -8.17 25.52 -13.61
CA VAL A 229 -8.80 25.53 -12.27
C VAL A 229 -8.03 26.46 -11.33
N PHE A 230 -6.70 26.39 -11.31
CA PHE A 230 -5.89 27.27 -10.47
C PHE A 230 -6.03 28.76 -10.80
N ARG A 231 -6.34 29.11 -12.03
CA ARG A 231 -6.64 30.50 -12.47
C ARG A 231 -7.94 31.04 -11.93
N GLN A 232 -8.86 30.19 -11.51
CA GLN A 232 -10.17 30.59 -11.01
C GLN A 232 -10.14 31.05 -9.54
N PHE A 233 -9.07 30.72 -8.80
CA PHE A 233 -8.94 31.15 -7.40
C PHE A 233 -8.54 32.62 -7.32
N LYS A 234 -9.24 33.38 -6.49
CA LYS A 234 -8.91 34.77 -6.20
C LYS A 234 -7.60 34.88 -5.42
N ASP A 235 -6.62 35.60 -5.93
CA ASP A 235 -5.40 35.91 -5.22
C ASP A 235 -5.66 36.96 -4.13
N LYS A 236 -5.61 36.55 -2.87
CA LYS A 236 -5.84 37.42 -1.71
C LYS A 236 -4.61 38.25 -1.30
N ARG A 237 -3.47 38.04 -1.97
CA ARG A 237 -2.26 38.80 -1.67
C ARG A 237 -2.38 40.26 -2.17
N ARG A 238 -1.80 41.20 -1.45
CA ARG A 238 -1.76 42.62 -1.84
C ARG A 238 -0.92 42.80 -3.11
N GLY A 239 -1.33 43.71 -4.00
CA GLY A 239 -0.80 43.88 -5.36
C GLY A 239 0.68 44.23 -5.50
N HIS A 240 1.32 44.81 -4.47
CA HIS A 240 2.73 45.17 -4.53
C HIS A 240 3.64 43.95 -4.25
N GLY A 241 4.65 43.75 -5.11
CA GLY A 241 5.66 42.69 -4.91
C GLY A 241 5.27 41.29 -5.35
N LEU A 242 4.16 41.11 -6.08
CA LEU A 242 3.72 39.83 -6.59
C LEU A 242 4.58 39.37 -7.76
N ARG A 243 5.73 38.79 -7.47
CA ARG A 243 6.61 38.23 -8.47
C ARG A 243 6.01 37.04 -9.21
N HIS A 244 5.41 36.13 -8.45
CA HIS A 244 4.87 34.86 -8.94
C HIS A 244 3.34 34.90 -8.96
N PRO A 245 2.68 34.68 -10.14
CA PRO A 245 1.24 34.51 -10.19
C PRO A 245 0.77 33.36 -9.29
N GLN A 246 -0.37 33.51 -8.63
CA GLN A 246 -0.92 32.45 -7.77
C GLN A 246 -1.07 31.11 -8.49
N PRO A 247 -1.62 31.03 -9.72
CA PRO A 247 -1.74 29.76 -10.43
C PRO A 247 -0.41 29.05 -10.64
N PHE A 248 0.65 29.82 -10.92
CA PHE A 248 2.01 29.27 -11.05
C PHE A 248 2.52 28.67 -9.73
N VAL A 249 2.28 29.35 -8.61
CA VAL A 249 2.70 28.85 -7.28
C VAL A 249 1.95 27.56 -6.94
N LEU A 250 0.64 27.51 -7.23
CA LEU A 250 -0.18 26.30 -7.04
C LEU A 250 0.27 25.15 -7.94
N ALA A 251 0.59 25.44 -9.20
CA ALA A 251 1.17 24.45 -10.12
C ALA A 251 2.51 23.88 -9.63
N CYS A 252 3.38 24.75 -9.14
CA CYS A 252 4.65 24.35 -8.53
C CYS A 252 4.43 23.47 -7.30
N ALA A 253 3.51 23.83 -6.40
CA ALA A 253 3.17 23.01 -5.25
C ALA A 253 2.65 21.62 -5.66
N ALA A 254 1.73 21.57 -6.65
CA ALA A 254 1.22 20.30 -7.17
C ALA A 254 2.33 19.42 -7.76
N VAL A 255 3.25 19.99 -8.55
CA VAL A 255 4.41 19.26 -9.11
C VAL A 255 5.32 18.77 -7.99
N ALA A 256 5.65 19.60 -7.01
CA ALA A 256 6.51 19.23 -5.89
C ALA A 256 5.89 18.09 -5.05
N MET A 257 4.58 18.14 -4.77
CA MET A 257 3.85 17.05 -4.10
C MET A 257 3.89 15.74 -4.91
N LEU A 258 3.74 15.81 -6.23
CA LEU A 258 3.89 14.63 -7.10
C LEU A 258 5.32 14.07 -7.10
N MET A 259 6.32 14.90 -6.82
CA MET A 259 7.71 14.50 -6.62
C MET A 259 7.99 13.97 -5.21
N GLY A 260 7.00 14.02 -4.31
CA GLY A 260 7.08 13.49 -2.94
C GLY A 260 7.44 14.53 -1.87
N ALA A 261 7.44 15.81 -2.20
CA ALA A 261 7.66 16.87 -1.22
C ALA A 261 6.48 17.00 -0.25
N GLY A 262 6.77 17.14 1.05
CA GLY A 262 5.77 17.18 2.12
C GLY A 262 5.77 18.48 2.95
N GLY A 263 6.33 19.59 2.44
CA GLY A 263 6.37 20.86 3.15
C GLY A 263 6.89 21.99 2.28
N TYR A 264 6.77 23.24 2.76
CA TYR A 264 7.08 24.43 1.95
C TYR A 264 8.56 24.52 1.54
N GLU A 265 9.48 24.18 2.43
CA GLU A 265 10.92 24.10 2.12
C GLU A 265 11.19 23.05 1.04
N ALA A 266 10.60 21.86 1.19
CA ALA A 266 10.73 20.79 0.21
C ALA A 266 10.10 21.17 -1.14
N PHE A 267 9.02 21.97 -1.15
CA PHE A 267 8.43 22.50 -2.39
C PHE A 267 9.42 23.42 -3.12
N GLU A 268 10.09 24.32 -2.40
CA GLU A 268 11.12 25.18 -2.96
C GLU A 268 12.27 24.37 -3.54
N ASP A 269 12.79 23.38 -2.79
CA ASP A 269 13.90 22.54 -3.21
C ASP A 269 13.59 21.73 -4.46
N GLU A 270 12.40 21.11 -4.54
CA GLU A 270 12.00 20.38 -5.74
C GLU A 270 11.78 21.34 -6.94
N CYS A 271 11.16 22.50 -6.71
CA CYS A 271 10.96 23.47 -7.78
C CYS A 271 12.25 24.13 -8.30
N ARG A 272 13.29 24.25 -7.46
CA ARG A 272 14.61 24.71 -7.89
C ARG A 272 15.30 23.76 -8.88
N LYS A 273 14.93 22.48 -8.88
CA LYS A 273 15.44 21.47 -9.82
C LYS A 273 14.78 21.56 -11.20
N LEU A 274 13.68 22.31 -11.33
CA LEU A 274 12.98 22.47 -12.60
C LEU A 274 13.81 23.33 -13.58
N THR A 275 13.80 22.89 -14.84
CA THR A 275 14.45 23.62 -15.93
C THR A 275 13.73 24.92 -16.24
N GLN A 276 14.41 25.87 -16.90
CA GLN A 276 13.81 27.12 -17.36
C GLN A 276 12.56 26.90 -18.24
N ARG A 277 12.60 25.85 -19.10
CA ARG A 277 11.47 25.46 -19.95
C ARG A 277 10.28 24.96 -19.12
N GLN A 278 10.54 24.17 -18.08
CA GLN A 278 9.48 23.65 -17.18
C GLN A 278 8.85 24.80 -16.38
N LEU A 279 9.65 25.67 -15.78
CA LEU A 279 9.13 26.85 -15.05
C LEU A 279 8.27 27.74 -15.94
N ARG A 280 8.71 27.98 -17.19
CA ARG A 280 7.92 28.72 -18.17
C ARG A 280 6.59 28.02 -18.47
N ALA A 281 6.61 26.72 -18.70
CA ALA A 281 5.40 25.94 -19.00
C ALA A 281 4.39 25.94 -17.86
N LEU A 282 4.84 26.03 -16.61
CA LEU A 282 3.98 26.17 -15.43
C LEU A 282 3.41 27.59 -15.25
N GLY A 283 3.81 28.54 -16.09
CA GLY A 283 3.29 29.90 -16.04
C GLY A 283 4.15 30.89 -15.24
N CYS A 284 5.43 30.58 -15.00
CA CYS A 284 6.37 31.53 -14.39
C CYS A 284 6.53 32.79 -15.26
N ARG A 285 6.57 33.96 -14.64
CA ARG A 285 6.97 35.20 -15.30
C ARG A 285 8.48 35.33 -15.28
N PRO A 286 9.13 35.78 -16.38
CA PRO A 286 10.57 36.03 -16.37
C PRO A 286 10.91 37.16 -15.42
N ASP A 287 12.07 37.09 -14.82
CA ASP A 287 12.66 38.19 -14.07
C ASP A 287 12.98 39.35 -15.00
N PRO A 288 12.48 40.59 -14.78
CA PRO A 288 12.66 41.71 -15.69
C PRO A 288 14.10 42.10 -15.92
N LYS A 289 15.00 41.85 -14.93
CA LYS A 289 16.39 42.21 -15.01
C LYS A 289 17.24 41.14 -15.68
N THR A 290 16.93 39.87 -15.49
CA THR A 290 17.78 38.77 -15.95
C THR A 290 17.16 37.91 -17.04
N GLY A 291 15.87 38.11 -17.36
CA GLY A 291 15.10 37.26 -18.27
C GLY A 291 14.90 35.82 -17.82
N ARG A 292 15.40 35.43 -16.66
CA ARG A 292 15.37 34.05 -16.17
C ARG A 292 14.11 33.78 -15.35
N TYR A 293 13.65 32.54 -15.40
CA TYR A 293 12.55 32.03 -14.58
C TYR A 293 13.09 31.53 -13.23
N ARG A 294 12.41 31.85 -12.15
CA ARG A 294 12.79 31.44 -10.79
C ARG A 294 11.66 30.69 -10.12
N ALA A 295 12.01 29.67 -9.33
CA ALA A 295 11.05 28.97 -8.46
C ALA A 295 10.54 29.88 -7.36
N PRO A 296 9.31 29.66 -6.85
CA PRO A 296 8.82 30.32 -5.66
C PRO A 296 9.64 29.90 -4.43
N SER A 297 9.79 30.81 -3.45
CA SER A 297 10.38 30.49 -2.15
C SER A 297 9.34 29.82 -1.24
N ASP A 298 9.84 29.14 -0.18
CA ASP A 298 9.05 28.58 0.92
C ASP A 298 7.99 29.55 1.47
N SER A 299 8.40 30.78 1.76
CA SER A 299 7.54 31.86 2.24
C SER A 299 6.48 32.29 1.21
N THR A 300 6.73 32.10 -0.09
CA THR A 300 5.74 32.33 -1.15
C THR A 300 4.71 31.23 -1.14
N PHE A 301 5.13 29.96 -1.05
CA PHE A 301 4.22 28.83 -0.89
C PHE A 301 3.35 28.97 0.36
N PHE A 302 3.96 29.28 1.51
CA PHE A 302 3.23 29.52 2.75
C PHE A 302 2.12 30.57 2.57
N ARG A 303 2.44 31.75 2.04
CA ARG A 303 1.47 32.85 1.88
C ARG A 303 0.35 32.50 0.89
N VAL A 304 0.65 31.80 -0.20
CA VAL A 304 -0.36 31.43 -1.19
C VAL A 304 -1.26 30.34 -0.65
N LEU A 305 -0.72 29.27 -0.10
CA LEU A 305 -1.51 28.11 0.34
C LEU A 305 -2.36 28.43 1.57
N ASN A 306 -1.84 29.21 2.53
CA ASN A 306 -2.64 29.65 3.68
C ASN A 306 -3.68 30.74 3.33
N GLY A 307 -3.53 31.39 2.20
CA GLY A 307 -4.53 32.36 1.70
C GLY A 307 -5.70 31.73 0.94
N LEU A 308 -5.62 30.45 0.61
CA LEU A 308 -6.68 29.73 -0.07
C LEU A 308 -7.88 29.49 0.86
N ASP A 309 -9.06 29.51 0.28
CA ASP A 309 -10.23 28.92 0.91
C ASP A 309 -10.19 27.41 0.70
N ALA A 310 -10.07 26.65 1.78
CA ALA A 310 -9.91 25.22 1.72
C ALA A 310 -11.15 24.51 1.18
N ALA A 311 -12.37 25.02 1.49
CA ALA A 311 -13.61 24.44 1.03
C ALA A 311 -13.81 24.70 -0.47
N GLU A 312 -13.52 25.92 -0.94
CA GLU A 312 -13.53 26.26 -2.36
C GLU A 312 -12.49 25.42 -3.13
N PHE A 313 -11.29 25.24 -2.57
CA PHE A 313 -10.24 24.45 -3.18
C PHE A 313 -10.65 22.98 -3.34
N ASP A 314 -11.16 22.35 -2.26
CA ASP A 314 -11.65 20.97 -2.28
C ASP A 314 -12.76 20.79 -3.31
N LEU A 315 -13.75 21.69 -3.32
CA LEU A 315 -14.86 21.63 -4.26
C LEU A 315 -14.40 21.72 -5.72
N ARG A 316 -13.56 22.71 -6.07
CA ARG A 316 -13.09 22.90 -7.45
C ARG A 316 -12.18 21.80 -7.94
N ILE A 317 -11.29 21.31 -7.09
CA ILE A 317 -10.41 20.17 -7.45
C ILE A 317 -11.24 18.89 -7.56
N GLY A 318 -12.18 18.64 -6.65
CA GLY A 318 -13.14 17.55 -6.75
C GLY A 318 -13.92 17.56 -8.07
N GLN A 319 -14.50 18.70 -8.42
CA GLN A 319 -15.22 18.90 -9.70
C GLN A 319 -14.31 18.67 -10.91
N TRP A 320 -13.07 19.18 -10.88
CA TRP A 320 -12.10 18.93 -11.94
C TRP A 320 -11.77 17.45 -12.07
N MET A 321 -11.53 16.75 -10.98
CA MET A 321 -11.27 15.30 -10.99
C MET A 321 -12.45 14.54 -11.56
N MET A 322 -13.66 14.90 -11.14
CA MET A 322 -14.91 14.32 -11.64
C MET A 322 -15.08 14.53 -13.15
N ALA A 323 -14.75 15.70 -13.68
CA ALA A 323 -14.88 16.02 -15.09
C ALA A 323 -13.92 15.24 -16.02
N GLN A 324 -12.86 14.58 -15.48
CA GLN A 324 -11.89 13.90 -16.32
C GLN A 324 -12.37 12.53 -16.85
N GLU A 325 -13.33 11.85 -16.19
CA GLU A 325 -13.66 10.47 -16.57
C GLU A 325 -15.12 10.02 -16.34
N ILE A 326 -16.12 10.91 -16.06
CA ILE A 326 -17.28 10.39 -15.37
C ILE A 326 -18.60 10.48 -16.08
N SER A 327 -19.14 9.29 -16.32
CA SER A 327 -20.58 9.09 -16.39
C SER A 327 -21.17 8.57 -15.07
N ILE A 328 -20.50 7.66 -14.36
CA ILE A 328 -21.01 7.06 -13.09
C ILE A 328 -19.85 6.68 -12.19
N LEU A 329 -19.91 7.03 -10.91
CA LEU A 329 -19.02 6.53 -9.87
C LEU A 329 -19.48 5.14 -9.47
N GLN A 330 -18.87 4.08 -10.02
CA GLN A 330 -19.28 2.69 -9.75
C GLN A 330 -19.28 2.34 -8.26
N ALA A 331 -18.24 2.76 -7.52
CA ALA A 331 -18.18 2.58 -6.09
C ALA A 331 -17.33 3.67 -5.42
N LEU A 332 -17.79 4.11 -4.25
CA LEU A 332 -17.13 5.09 -3.39
C LEU A 332 -16.84 4.49 -2.01
N ALA A 333 -15.64 4.68 -1.49
CA ALA A 333 -15.32 4.41 -0.10
C ALA A 333 -15.37 5.70 0.71
N VAL A 334 -16.10 5.68 1.82
CA VAL A 334 -16.11 6.78 2.81
C VAL A 334 -15.29 6.34 4.01
N ASP A 335 -14.25 7.14 4.36
CA ASP A 335 -13.33 6.82 5.47
C ASP A 335 -12.85 8.11 6.16
N GLY A 336 -12.88 8.08 7.50
CA GLY A 336 -12.37 9.15 8.34
C GLY A 336 -10.85 9.05 8.55
N LYS A 337 -10.13 10.15 8.37
CA LYS A 337 -8.68 10.20 8.58
C LYS A 337 -8.23 11.38 9.41
N CYS A 338 -7.40 11.05 10.40
CA CYS A 338 -6.65 12.04 11.15
C CYS A 338 -5.33 12.35 10.43
N LEU A 339 -5.12 13.59 10.05
CA LEU A 339 -3.90 14.01 9.36
C LEU A 339 -2.77 14.21 10.36
N ARG A 340 -1.76 13.35 10.31
CA ARG A 340 -0.57 13.45 11.17
C ARG A 340 0.23 14.72 10.84
N GLY A 341 0.69 15.41 11.86
CA GLY A 341 1.49 16.64 11.71
C GLY A 341 0.67 17.90 11.37
N SER A 342 -0.67 17.81 11.34
CA SER A 342 -1.57 18.94 11.11
C SER A 342 -2.09 19.58 12.40
N ALA A 343 -1.34 19.50 13.52
CA ALA A 343 -1.75 20.07 14.78
C ALA A 343 -2.05 21.57 14.62
N ARG A 344 -3.26 21.98 15.01
CA ARG A 344 -3.70 23.38 15.07
C ARG A 344 -3.15 24.04 16.33
N THR A 345 -3.42 25.33 16.52
CA THR A 345 -3.07 26.09 17.73
C THR A 345 -3.64 25.49 19.02
N ASP A 346 -4.73 24.71 18.93
CA ASP A 346 -5.32 23.95 20.02
C ASP A 346 -4.67 22.58 20.28
N GLY A 347 -3.61 22.24 19.54
CA GLY A 347 -2.89 20.98 19.64
C GLY A 347 -3.61 19.78 19.00
N LYS A 348 -4.83 19.96 18.47
CA LYS A 348 -5.60 18.86 17.86
C LYS A 348 -5.27 18.72 16.36
N PRO A 349 -5.04 17.49 15.88
CA PRO A 349 -4.80 17.26 14.46
C PRO A 349 -6.10 17.43 13.65
N LEU A 350 -5.96 17.87 12.40
CA LEU A 350 -7.07 17.95 11.47
C LEU A 350 -7.63 16.55 11.14
N GLN A 351 -8.94 16.41 11.27
CA GLN A 351 -9.65 15.20 10.88
C GLN A 351 -10.50 15.49 9.64
N LEU A 352 -10.48 14.57 8.69
CA LEU A 352 -11.23 14.67 7.43
C LEU A 352 -12.01 13.39 7.21
N LEU A 353 -13.28 13.53 6.85
CA LEU A 353 -14.03 12.46 6.20
C LEU A 353 -13.81 12.58 4.69
N SER A 354 -13.45 11.50 4.02
CA SER A 354 -13.06 11.51 2.60
C SER A 354 -13.89 10.51 1.81
N ALA A 355 -14.37 10.93 0.64
CA ALA A 355 -14.95 10.05 -0.36
C ALA A 355 -13.89 9.70 -1.42
N VAL A 356 -13.62 8.42 -1.58
CA VAL A 356 -12.58 7.89 -2.48
C VAL A 356 -13.22 7.00 -3.53
N SER A 357 -13.02 7.31 -4.80
CA SER A 357 -13.46 6.44 -5.89
C SER A 357 -12.62 5.16 -5.93
N HIS A 358 -13.26 3.99 -5.86
CA HIS A 358 -12.60 2.70 -5.97
C HIS A 358 -11.93 2.53 -7.34
N ARG A 359 -12.58 2.97 -8.40
CA ARG A 359 -12.07 2.88 -9.77
C ARG A 359 -10.89 3.83 -10.00
N LEU A 360 -11.07 5.10 -9.67
CA LEU A 360 -10.05 6.13 -9.90
C LEU A 360 -8.93 6.09 -8.87
N ARG A 361 -9.18 5.51 -7.69
CA ARG A 361 -8.28 5.54 -6.52
C ARG A 361 -7.89 6.97 -6.12
N LEU A 362 -8.80 7.89 -6.32
CA LEU A 362 -8.66 9.31 -6.02
C LEU A 362 -9.70 9.74 -4.99
N THR A 363 -9.31 10.64 -4.11
CA THR A 363 -10.25 11.35 -3.24
C THR A 363 -11.01 12.36 -4.09
N VAL A 364 -12.32 12.22 -4.15
CA VAL A 364 -13.21 13.06 -4.99
C VAL A 364 -13.92 14.13 -4.19
N ALA A 365 -14.06 13.97 -2.88
CA ALA A 365 -14.56 14.99 -1.97
C ALA A 365 -14.01 14.76 -0.55
N GLN A 366 -13.94 15.84 0.23
CA GLN A 366 -13.54 15.80 1.63
C GLN A 366 -14.43 16.72 2.48
N GLU A 367 -14.65 16.33 3.74
CA GLU A 367 -15.37 17.14 4.73
C GLU A 367 -14.53 17.23 6.00
N PRO A 368 -14.17 18.44 6.49
CA PRO A 368 -13.45 18.59 7.72
C PRO A 368 -14.34 18.27 8.92
N LEU A 369 -13.82 17.46 9.84
CA LEU A 369 -14.50 17.11 11.07
C LEU A 369 -14.06 18.07 12.21
N GLN A 370 -15.03 18.59 12.95
CA GLN A 370 -14.74 19.47 14.09
C GLN A 370 -14.29 18.67 15.30
N GLU A 371 -14.87 17.49 15.53
CA GLU A 371 -14.53 16.56 16.61
C GLU A 371 -14.64 15.10 16.16
N LYS A 372 -13.98 14.20 16.90
CA LYS A 372 -13.91 12.76 16.58
C LYS A 372 -15.27 12.06 16.56
N SER A 373 -16.27 12.61 17.25
CA SER A 373 -17.63 12.08 17.33
C SER A 373 -18.54 12.45 16.16
N ASN A 374 -18.09 13.30 15.21
CA ASN A 374 -18.94 13.90 14.20
C ASN A 374 -18.79 13.30 12.80
N GLU A 375 -18.31 12.07 12.67
CA GLU A 375 -18.22 11.39 11.37
C GLU A 375 -19.61 11.03 10.81
N ILE A 376 -20.54 10.60 11.66
CA ILE A 376 -21.89 10.19 11.23
C ILE A 376 -22.65 11.33 10.56
N PRO A 377 -22.80 12.51 11.16
CA PRO A 377 -23.49 13.62 10.50
C PRO A 377 -22.73 14.19 9.29
N ALA A 378 -21.39 14.01 9.22
CA ALA A 378 -20.57 14.56 8.16
C ALA A 378 -20.69 13.80 6.82
N ILE A 379 -21.25 12.58 6.81
CA ILE A 379 -21.40 11.80 5.57
C ILE A 379 -22.40 12.48 4.60
N LYS A 380 -23.45 13.09 5.11
CA LYS A 380 -24.45 13.76 4.27
C LYS A 380 -23.86 14.99 3.55
N PRO A 381 -23.23 15.99 4.22
CA PRO A 381 -22.58 17.10 3.56
C PRO A 381 -21.43 16.68 2.64
N LEU A 382 -20.65 15.63 3.01
CA LEU A 382 -19.61 15.09 2.14
C LEU A 382 -20.17 14.62 0.80
N LEU A 383 -21.19 13.75 0.82
CA LEU A 383 -21.73 13.16 -0.40
C LEU A 383 -22.50 14.18 -1.25
N ARG A 384 -23.13 15.19 -0.63
CA ARG A 384 -23.78 16.30 -1.35
C ARG A 384 -22.83 17.21 -2.13
N LYS A 385 -21.50 17.14 -1.89
CA LYS A 385 -20.51 17.81 -2.72
C LYS A 385 -20.34 17.17 -4.10
N LEU A 386 -20.79 15.93 -4.27
CA LEU A 386 -20.70 15.20 -5.52
C LEU A 386 -21.99 15.38 -6.33
N PRO A 387 -21.91 15.41 -7.68
CA PRO A 387 -23.08 15.47 -8.52
C PRO A 387 -23.99 14.25 -8.29
N GLN A 388 -25.29 14.48 -8.09
CA GLN A 388 -26.24 13.41 -7.85
C GLN A 388 -26.26 12.37 -8.98
N ALA A 389 -26.22 12.82 -10.23
CA ALA A 389 -26.16 11.95 -11.40
C ALA A 389 -24.93 11.02 -11.44
N ALA A 390 -23.86 11.36 -10.70
CA ALA A 390 -22.69 10.50 -10.56
C ALA A 390 -22.83 9.50 -9.41
N LEU A 391 -23.70 9.77 -8.45
CA LEU A 391 -23.98 8.90 -7.29
C LEU A 391 -25.11 7.91 -7.56
N GLU A 392 -26.06 8.27 -8.40
CA GLU A 392 -27.21 7.42 -8.76
C GLU A 392 -26.72 6.06 -9.32
N GLY A 393 -27.19 4.96 -8.74
CA GLY A 393 -26.76 3.59 -9.08
C GLY A 393 -25.32 3.23 -8.66
N SER A 394 -24.61 4.07 -7.90
CA SER A 394 -23.30 3.77 -7.36
C SER A 394 -23.39 2.96 -6.04
N LEU A 395 -22.29 2.29 -5.66
CA LEU A 395 -22.17 1.59 -4.39
C LEU A 395 -21.34 2.45 -3.41
N ILE A 396 -21.92 2.84 -2.28
CA ILE A 396 -21.23 3.58 -1.22
C ILE A 396 -20.80 2.60 -0.12
N THR A 397 -19.50 2.50 0.12
CA THR A 397 -18.95 1.64 1.17
C THR A 397 -18.42 2.49 2.33
N ALA A 398 -18.74 2.11 3.56
CA ALA A 398 -18.22 2.76 4.76
C ALA A 398 -18.05 1.74 5.91
N ASP A 399 -17.36 2.17 6.96
CA ASP A 399 -17.15 1.33 8.14
C ASP A 399 -18.43 1.18 8.98
N ALA A 400 -18.32 0.39 10.06
CA ALA A 400 -19.46 0.09 10.92
C ALA A 400 -20.00 1.30 11.70
N LEU A 401 -19.23 2.37 11.85
CA LEU A 401 -19.69 3.60 12.50
C LEU A 401 -20.86 4.22 11.71
N HIS A 402 -20.79 4.13 10.39
CA HIS A 402 -21.80 4.65 9.47
C HIS A 402 -22.99 3.72 9.25
N CYS A 403 -23.02 2.53 9.89
CA CYS A 403 -24.16 1.61 9.82
C CYS A 403 -25.32 2.13 10.67
N GLN A 404 -25.98 3.18 10.20
CA GLN A 404 -27.13 3.85 10.82
C GLN A 404 -28.30 3.86 9.86
N GLN A 405 -29.53 3.74 10.39
CA GLN A 405 -30.74 3.75 9.59
C GLN A 405 -30.88 5.03 8.76
N GLU A 406 -30.58 6.18 9.36
CA GLU A 406 -30.62 7.48 8.67
C GLU A 406 -29.62 7.60 7.52
N THR A 407 -28.42 7.02 7.72
CA THR A 407 -27.40 7.00 6.67
C THR A 407 -27.82 6.10 5.51
N ALA A 408 -28.35 4.93 5.81
CA ALA A 408 -28.86 4.01 4.79
C ALA A 408 -30.03 4.63 4.00
N ALA A 409 -31.00 5.23 4.69
CA ALA A 409 -32.13 5.92 4.06
C ALA A 409 -31.68 7.08 3.17
N PHE A 410 -30.72 7.90 3.64
CA PHE A 410 -30.16 8.99 2.86
C PHE A 410 -29.51 8.47 1.57
N ILE A 411 -28.69 7.42 1.65
CA ILE A 411 -28.00 6.86 0.49
C ILE A 411 -29.01 6.29 -0.53
N THR A 412 -30.00 5.55 -0.07
CA THR A 412 -30.94 4.87 -0.98
C THR A 412 -32.06 5.78 -1.48
N GLN A 413 -32.65 6.59 -0.61
CA GLN A 413 -33.86 7.35 -0.93
C GLN A 413 -33.55 8.73 -1.49
N GLU A 414 -32.50 9.41 -0.99
CA GLU A 414 -32.15 10.75 -1.48
C GLU A 414 -31.12 10.70 -2.63
N LEU A 415 -30.13 9.78 -2.57
CA LEU A 415 -29.06 9.74 -3.58
C LEU A 415 -29.33 8.71 -4.69
N GLY A 416 -30.27 7.78 -4.52
CA GLY A 416 -30.52 6.70 -5.48
C GLY A 416 -29.34 5.73 -5.63
N ALA A 417 -28.52 5.59 -4.58
CA ALA A 417 -27.33 4.75 -4.56
C ALA A 417 -27.53 3.50 -3.68
N ASP A 418 -26.69 2.49 -3.89
CA ASP A 418 -26.61 1.32 -3.01
C ASP A 418 -25.56 1.53 -1.91
N TYR A 419 -25.64 0.73 -0.84
CA TYR A 419 -24.65 0.79 0.22
C TYR A 419 -24.09 -0.58 0.63
N LEU A 420 -22.84 -0.59 1.10
CA LEU A 420 -22.22 -1.70 1.80
C LEU A 420 -21.58 -1.15 3.07
N LEU A 421 -22.28 -1.27 4.21
CA LEU A 421 -21.85 -0.76 5.50
C LEU A 421 -21.36 -1.91 6.38
N GLY A 422 -20.22 -1.71 7.04
CA GLY A 422 -19.71 -2.68 8.00
C GLY A 422 -20.72 -2.90 9.16
N LEU A 423 -20.84 -4.11 9.65
CA LEU A 423 -21.74 -4.45 10.79
C LEU A 423 -20.90 -4.90 11.98
N LYS A 424 -21.12 -4.28 13.14
CA LYS A 424 -20.45 -4.59 14.41
C LYS A 424 -21.42 -4.47 15.58
N GLY A 425 -20.91 -4.66 16.80
CA GLY A 425 -21.69 -4.58 18.04
C GLY A 425 -22.38 -3.24 18.31
N ASN A 426 -22.07 -2.17 17.59
CA ASN A 426 -22.79 -0.89 17.63
C ASN A 426 -24.24 -1.00 17.11
N GLN A 427 -24.56 -2.09 16.38
CA GLN A 427 -25.88 -2.45 15.89
C GLN A 427 -26.19 -3.90 16.30
N SER A 428 -26.25 -4.16 17.60
CA SER A 428 -26.33 -5.51 18.17
C SER A 428 -27.53 -6.32 17.64
N GLY A 429 -28.73 -5.73 17.58
CA GLY A 429 -29.92 -6.43 17.07
C GLY A 429 -29.87 -6.78 15.59
N VAL A 430 -29.20 -5.96 14.76
CA VAL A 430 -28.99 -6.28 13.33
C VAL A 430 -27.92 -7.33 13.18
N LEU A 431 -26.85 -7.26 13.99
CA LEU A 431 -25.76 -8.23 14.00
C LEU A 431 -26.27 -9.62 14.39
N GLU A 432 -27.05 -9.72 15.44
CA GLU A 432 -27.67 -10.97 15.91
C GLU A 432 -28.53 -11.60 14.81
N ARG A 433 -29.42 -10.83 14.19
CA ARG A 433 -30.24 -11.29 13.05
C ARG A 433 -29.41 -11.76 11.88
N ALA A 434 -28.30 -11.07 11.58
CA ALA A 434 -27.37 -11.46 10.52
C ALA A 434 -26.66 -12.77 10.86
N GLN A 435 -26.22 -12.96 12.10
CA GLN A 435 -25.58 -14.19 12.57
C GLN A 435 -26.52 -15.41 12.49
N ILE A 436 -27.82 -15.21 12.74
CA ILE A 436 -28.82 -16.27 12.62
C ILE A 436 -29.08 -16.63 11.15
N LYS A 437 -29.14 -15.65 10.26
CA LYS A 437 -29.57 -15.84 8.87
C LYS A 437 -28.44 -16.16 7.89
N LEU A 438 -27.20 -15.80 8.21
CA LEU A 438 -26.05 -16.00 7.32
C LEU A 438 -25.20 -17.19 7.80
N PRO A 439 -24.60 -17.97 6.86
CA PRO A 439 -23.70 -19.06 7.23
C PRO A 439 -22.51 -18.56 8.06
N GLN A 440 -22.11 -19.34 9.07
CA GLN A 440 -20.97 -18.99 9.96
C GLN A 440 -19.68 -18.61 9.22
N LYS A 441 -19.50 -19.08 7.98
CA LYS A 441 -18.35 -18.73 7.12
C LYS A 441 -18.24 -17.23 6.77
N PHE A 442 -19.31 -16.45 6.94
CA PHE A 442 -19.32 -15.01 6.70
C PHE A 442 -18.77 -14.18 7.86
N PHE A 443 -18.66 -14.76 9.04
CA PHE A 443 -18.16 -14.06 10.21
C PHE A 443 -16.73 -14.52 10.49
N PRO A 444 -15.75 -13.60 10.58
CA PRO A 444 -14.43 -13.97 11.07
C PRO A 444 -14.54 -14.42 12.53
N PRO A 445 -13.77 -15.41 12.97
CA PRO A 445 -13.72 -15.89 14.34
C PRO A 445 -13.27 -14.80 15.30
#